data_f84f934088bc48fcf706e0e244c0a57c
#
_entry.id   f84f934088bc48fcf706e0e244c0a57c
#
_cell.length_a   1.000
_cell.length_b   1.000
_cell.length_c   1.000
_cell.angle_alpha   90.00
_cell.angle_beta   90.00
_cell.angle_gamma   90.00
#
_symmetry.space_group_name_H-M   'P 1'
#
loop_
_entity.id
_entity.type
_entity.pdbx_description
1 polymer ?
#
loop_
_entity_poly.entity_id
_entity_poly.type
_entity_poly.pdbx_seq_one_letter_code
_entity_poly.pdbx_strand_id
1 'polypeptide(L)'
;MTDLVIYSIFTLILSGAVFLHVRTLRHREREAREAAERAGLRSDGPRAQHPHIDVTWCIGCGACVDACPEGEVLAVIGGKAALVNGPRCIGHGLCAEACPVGAIEI
;
A
#
# COMPACT_ATOMS: atom_id res chain seq x y z
N MET A 1 18.30 -41.97 9.54
CA MET A 1 19.20 -40.80 9.77
C MET A 1 19.24 -39.87 8.58
N THR A 2 19.33 -40.35 7.35
CA THR A 2 19.30 -39.53 6.12
C THR A 2 18.02 -38.73 5.95
N ASP A 3 16.86 -39.33 6.22
CA ASP A 3 15.56 -38.62 6.09
C ASP A 3 15.42 -37.47 7.07
N LEU A 4 15.89 -37.62 8.29
CA LEU A 4 15.84 -36.56 9.30
C LEU A 4 16.72 -35.37 8.93
N VAL A 5 17.87 -35.63 8.30
CA VAL A 5 18.76 -34.57 7.79
C VAL A 5 18.12 -33.82 6.63
N ILE A 6 17.47 -34.54 5.70
CA ILE A 6 16.77 -33.95 4.56
C ILE A 6 15.64 -33.03 5.05
N TYR A 7 14.82 -33.49 5.99
CA TYR A 7 13.74 -32.67 6.55
C TYR A 7 14.27 -31.43 7.29
N SER A 8 15.36 -31.55 8.03
CA SER A 8 15.95 -30.40 8.71
C SER A 8 16.49 -29.34 7.74
N ILE A 9 17.15 -29.76 6.67
CA ILE A 9 17.62 -28.84 5.63
C ILE A 9 16.44 -28.17 4.93
N PHE A 10 15.39 -28.93 4.59
CA PHE A 10 14.21 -28.39 3.93
C PHE A 10 13.49 -27.36 4.80
N THR A 11 13.32 -27.64 6.10
CA THR A 11 12.69 -26.69 7.03
C THR A 11 13.53 -25.42 7.22
N LEU A 12 14.85 -25.53 7.24
CA LEU A 12 15.75 -24.36 7.30
C LEU A 12 15.63 -23.49 6.05
N ILE A 13 15.63 -24.09 4.87
CA ILE A 13 15.47 -23.36 3.59
C ILE A 13 14.11 -22.67 3.55
N LEU A 14 13.04 -23.38 3.91
CA LEU A 14 11.69 -22.85 3.90
C LEU A 14 11.55 -21.69 4.89
N SER A 15 12.05 -21.85 6.11
CA SER A 15 12.02 -20.78 7.12
C SER A 15 12.82 -19.55 6.70
N GLY A 16 13.98 -19.75 6.07
CA GLY A 16 14.79 -18.68 5.50
C GLY A 16 14.08 -17.92 4.38
N ALA A 17 13.42 -18.66 3.47
CA ALA A 17 12.66 -18.06 2.38
C ALA A 17 11.46 -17.24 2.90
N VAL A 18 10.74 -17.78 3.86
CA VAL A 18 9.61 -17.07 4.51
C VAL A 18 10.13 -15.83 5.25
N PHE A 19 11.22 -15.93 5.98
CA PHE A 19 11.82 -14.80 6.68
C PHE A 19 12.22 -13.67 5.72
N LEU A 20 12.92 -14.01 4.63
CA LEU A 20 13.29 -13.04 3.60
C LEU A 20 12.06 -12.40 2.95
N HIS A 21 11.03 -13.19 2.66
CA HIS A 21 9.79 -12.70 2.08
C HIS A 21 9.09 -11.70 3.02
N VAL A 22 8.94 -12.06 4.29
CA VAL A 22 8.35 -11.16 5.30
C VAL A 22 9.18 -9.89 5.47
N ARG A 23 10.50 -10.01 5.47
CA ARG A 23 11.40 -8.86 5.56
C ARG A 23 11.23 -7.90 4.39
N THR A 24 11.12 -8.41 3.16
CA THR A 24 10.89 -7.56 1.97
C THR A 24 9.54 -6.88 1.99
N LEU A 25 8.48 -7.57 2.43
CA LEU A 25 7.16 -6.97 2.59
C LEU A 25 7.18 -5.82 3.63
N ARG A 26 7.81 -6.06 4.78
CA ARG A 26 7.93 -5.03 5.82
C ARG A 26 8.77 -3.83 5.37
N HIS A 27 9.78 -4.06 4.55
CA HIS A 27 10.60 -2.97 4.00
C HIS A 27 9.77 -2.08 3.08
N ARG A 28 9.03 -2.68 2.15
CA ARG A 28 8.12 -1.95 1.24
C ARG A 28 7.06 -1.15 2.00
N GLU A 29 6.49 -1.72 3.05
CA GLU A 29 5.50 -1.04 3.87
C GLU A 29 6.09 0.17 4.61
N ARG A 30 7.33 0.06 5.12
CA ARG A 30 8.03 1.19 5.74
C ARG A 30 8.31 2.31 4.76
N GLU A 31 8.80 2.00 3.57
CA GLU A 31 9.03 2.99 2.50
C GLU A 31 7.73 3.71 2.11
N ALA A 32 6.63 2.96 1.99
CA ALA A 32 5.32 3.54 1.69
C ALA A 32 4.83 4.46 2.81
N ARG A 33 5.02 4.09 4.08
CA ARG A 33 4.68 4.95 5.23
C ARG A 33 5.49 6.23 5.25
N GLU A 34 6.79 6.14 5.06
CA GLU A 34 7.67 7.31 4.99
C GLU A 34 7.29 8.24 3.82
N ALA A 35 6.93 7.67 2.67
CA ALA A 35 6.45 8.42 1.53
C ALA A 35 5.13 9.13 1.85
N ALA A 36 4.19 8.47 2.54
CA ALA A 36 2.93 9.05 2.98
C ALA A 36 3.13 10.20 3.97
N GLU A 37 4.04 10.05 4.93
CA GLU A 37 4.39 11.11 5.88
C GLU A 37 4.99 12.33 5.19
N ARG A 38 5.92 12.11 4.25
CA ARG A 38 6.53 13.21 3.45
C ARG A 38 5.48 13.92 2.58
N ALA A 39 4.53 13.19 2.01
CA ALA A 39 3.44 13.78 1.25
C ALA A 39 2.51 14.62 2.13
N GLY A 40 2.20 14.15 3.35
CA GLY A 40 1.43 14.90 4.33
C GLY A 40 2.09 16.22 4.74
N LEU A 41 3.43 16.24 4.87
CA LEU A 41 4.21 17.44 5.18
C LEU A 41 4.32 18.42 4.00
N ARG A 42 4.17 17.94 2.77
CA ARG A 42 4.28 18.73 1.54
C ARG A 42 2.95 19.23 0.98
N SER A 43 1.84 18.93 1.63
CA SER A 43 0.51 19.25 1.13
C SER A 43 0.14 20.73 1.25
N ASP A 44 0.96 21.62 0.70
CA ASP A 44 0.63 23.05 0.52
C ASP A 44 -0.24 23.30 -0.74
N GLY A 45 -0.66 22.24 -1.42
CA GLY A 45 -1.54 22.32 -2.59
C GLY A 45 -3.03 22.44 -2.21
N PRO A 46 -3.88 22.92 -3.14
CA PRO A 46 -5.32 22.99 -2.89
C PRO A 46 -5.88 21.60 -2.59
N ARG A 47 -6.39 21.43 -1.38
CA ARG A 47 -6.96 20.17 -0.88
C ARG A 47 -8.15 19.65 -1.71
N ALA A 48 -8.72 20.51 -2.54
CA ALA A 48 -9.87 20.20 -3.40
C ALA A 48 -9.58 19.20 -4.54
N GLN A 49 -8.32 18.84 -4.75
CA GLN A 49 -7.92 17.90 -5.83
C GLN A 49 -7.49 16.52 -5.31
N HIS A 50 -7.34 16.37 -4.00
CA HIS A 50 -6.85 15.13 -3.42
C HIS A 50 -8.01 14.25 -2.93
N PRO A 51 -7.92 12.91 -3.15
CA PRO A 51 -8.92 12.02 -2.62
C PRO A 51 -8.87 11.99 -1.08
N HIS A 52 -10.03 12.13 -0.47
CA HIS A 52 -10.21 11.89 0.96
C HIS A 52 -10.65 10.45 1.17
N ILE A 53 -9.85 9.70 1.91
CA ILE A 53 -10.09 8.27 2.16
C ILE A 53 -10.61 8.10 3.58
N ASP A 54 -11.84 7.60 3.71
CA ASP A 54 -12.40 7.21 4.99
C ASP A 54 -11.88 5.81 5.38
N VAL A 55 -10.90 5.80 6.26
CA VAL A 55 -10.26 4.56 6.75
C VAL A 55 -11.22 3.64 7.50
N THR A 56 -12.34 4.16 7.99
CA THR A 56 -13.36 3.37 8.67
C THR A 56 -14.08 2.41 7.72
N TRP A 57 -14.33 2.86 6.48
CA TRP A 57 -15.01 2.10 5.44
C TRP A 57 -14.06 1.36 4.51
N CYS A 58 -12.81 1.80 4.41
CA CYS A 58 -11.82 1.21 3.53
C CYS A 58 -11.50 -0.24 3.93
N ILE A 59 -11.60 -1.16 2.97
CA ILE A 59 -11.31 -2.58 3.15
C ILE A 59 -9.91 -2.98 2.71
N GLY A 60 -9.11 -2.04 2.20
CA GLY A 60 -7.74 -2.31 1.76
C GLY A 60 -7.61 -3.17 0.50
N CYS A 61 -8.62 -3.17 -0.38
CA CYS A 61 -8.64 -4.03 -1.57
C CYS A 61 -7.64 -3.61 -2.66
N GLY A 62 -7.11 -2.38 -2.63
CA GLY A 62 -6.15 -1.87 -3.60
C GLY A 62 -6.72 -1.44 -4.94
N ALA A 63 -8.03 -1.51 -5.17
CA ALA A 63 -8.66 -1.14 -6.43
C ALA A 63 -8.40 0.33 -6.82
N CYS A 64 -8.38 1.23 -5.84
CA CYS A 64 -8.07 2.65 -6.05
C CYS A 64 -6.61 2.87 -6.51
N VAL A 65 -5.68 2.06 -6.00
CA VAL A 65 -4.26 2.12 -6.39
C VAL A 65 -4.09 1.72 -7.86
N ASP A 66 -4.74 0.63 -8.26
CA ASP A 66 -4.70 0.12 -9.62
C ASP A 66 -5.43 1.03 -10.62
N ALA A 67 -6.50 1.70 -10.18
CA ALA A 67 -7.28 2.59 -11.02
C ALA A 67 -6.62 3.94 -11.29
N CYS A 68 -5.65 4.37 -10.47
CA CYS A 68 -4.99 5.65 -10.65
C CYS A 68 -4.01 5.63 -11.83
N PRO A 69 -4.23 6.44 -12.90
CA PRO A 69 -3.37 6.43 -14.08
C PRO A 69 -2.01 7.10 -13.84
N GLU A 70 -1.91 7.94 -12.81
CA GLU A 70 -0.66 8.63 -12.47
C GLU A 70 0.36 7.73 -11.75
N GLY A 71 -0.07 6.57 -11.26
CA GLY A 71 0.78 5.67 -10.48
C GLY A 71 1.38 6.33 -9.23
N GLU A 72 1.77 5.57 -8.26
CA GLU A 72 2.47 6.03 -7.04
C GLU A 72 1.76 7.14 -6.22
N VAL A 73 0.52 7.50 -6.54
CA VAL A 73 -0.27 8.48 -5.78
C VAL A 73 -0.86 7.87 -4.52
N LEU A 74 -1.36 6.66 -4.65
CA LEU A 74 -1.98 5.89 -3.58
C LEU A 74 -1.21 4.60 -3.30
N ALA A 75 -1.24 4.15 -2.06
CA ALA A 75 -0.72 2.83 -1.66
C ALA A 75 -1.58 2.24 -0.54
N VAL A 76 -1.57 0.91 -0.41
CA VAL A 76 -2.20 0.23 0.71
C VAL A 76 -1.18 0.06 1.82
N ILE A 77 -1.45 0.66 2.97
CA ILE A 77 -0.59 0.65 4.15
C ILE A 77 -1.39 0.13 5.35
N GLY A 78 -0.91 -0.92 5.99
CA GLY A 78 -1.60 -1.50 7.15
C GLY A 78 -3.03 -1.95 6.86
N GLY A 79 -3.33 -2.45 5.63
CA GLY A 79 -4.64 -2.88 5.19
C GLY A 79 -5.62 -1.75 4.85
N LYS A 80 -5.15 -0.51 4.70
CA LYS A 80 -5.94 0.66 4.33
C LYS A 80 -5.24 1.45 3.22
N ALA A 81 -6.02 2.03 2.31
CA ALA A 81 -5.48 2.93 1.30
C ALA A 81 -5.01 4.24 1.92
N ALA A 82 -3.93 4.79 1.42
CA ALA A 82 -3.39 6.07 1.85
C ALA A 82 -2.84 6.86 0.67
N LEU A 83 -2.93 8.18 0.75
CA LEU A 83 -2.30 9.09 -0.20
C LEU A 83 -0.81 9.19 0.12
N VAL A 84 0.05 8.76 -0.80
CA VAL A 84 1.51 8.77 -0.62
C VAL A 84 2.21 9.86 -1.41
N ASN A 85 1.63 10.31 -2.51
CA ASN A 85 2.19 11.35 -3.36
C ASN A 85 1.10 12.30 -3.88
N GLY A 86 0.64 13.19 -3.01
CA GLY A 86 -0.39 14.17 -3.32
C GLY A 86 -0.09 15.06 -4.52
N PRO A 87 1.14 15.60 -4.69
CA PRO A 87 1.50 16.45 -5.82
C PRO A 87 1.31 15.82 -7.20
N ARG A 88 1.31 14.51 -7.31
CA ARG A 88 1.03 13.79 -8.58
C ARG A 88 -0.45 13.59 -8.86
N CYS A 89 -1.30 13.82 -7.87
CA CYS A 89 -2.75 13.73 -8.06
C CYS A 89 -3.26 14.92 -8.87
N ILE A 90 -3.93 14.63 -9.97
CA ILE A 90 -4.56 15.66 -10.83
C ILE A 90 -6.08 15.67 -10.75
N GLY A 91 -6.66 14.93 -9.81
CA GLY A 91 -8.10 14.95 -9.54
C GLY A 91 -8.95 14.17 -10.55
N HIS A 92 -8.45 13.07 -11.11
CA HIS A 92 -9.21 12.24 -12.06
C HIS A 92 -10.52 11.66 -11.52
N GLY A 93 -10.59 11.38 -10.21
CA GLY A 93 -11.75 10.77 -9.59
C GLY A 93 -11.90 9.26 -9.82
N LEU A 94 -11.03 8.64 -10.59
CA LEU A 94 -11.07 7.19 -10.89
C LEU A 94 -10.91 6.31 -9.66
N CYS A 95 -10.15 6.77 -8.67
CA CYS A 95 -10.00 6.07 -7.40
C CYS A 95 -11.32 6.01 -6.62
N ALA A 96 -12.10 7.07 -6.64
CA ALA A 96 -13.42 7.10 -6.01
C ALA A 96 -14.43 6.20 -6.73
N GLU A 97 -14.42 6.20 -8.07
CA GLU A 97 -15.27 5.33 -8.90
C GLU A 97 -14.91 3.84 -8.72
N ALA A 98 -13.63 3.52 -8.57
CA ALA A 98 -13.15 2.16 -8.40
C ALA A 98 -13.41 1.59 -7.00
N CYS A 99 -13.71 2.42 -5.99
CA CYS A 99 -13.92 1.97 -4.62
C CYS A 99 -15.25 1.23 -4.47
N PRO A 100 -15.26 -0.08 -4.15
CA PRO A 100 -16.48 -0.88 -4.07
C PRO A 100 -17.35 -0.54 -2.86
N VAL A 101 -16.77 0.11 -1.84
CA VAL A 101 -17.44 0.48 -0.59
C VAL A 101 -17.70 1.98 -0.45
N GLY A 102 -17.31 2.78 -1.46
CA GLY A 102 -17.51 4.22 -1.43
C GLY A 102 -16.73 4.96 -0.35
N ALA A 103 -15.54 4.48 -0.01
CA ALA A 103 -14.69 5.06 1.04
C ALA A 103 -13.86 6.27 0.57
N ILE A 104 -13.95 6.66 -0.68
CA ILE A 104 -13.13 7.73 -1.28
C ILE A 104 -14.04 8.83 -1.82
N GLU A 105 -13.78 10.05 -1.39
CA GLU A 105 -14.39 11.28 -1.89
C GLU A 105 -13.31 12.20 -2.46
N ILE A 106 -13.67 12.98 -3.44
CA ILE A 106 -12.78 14.00 -4.05
C ILE A 106 -13.29 15.38 -3.75
#